data_81dc7a7d9c2287242135a2a4d8916ac4
#
_entry.id   81dc7a7d9c2287242135a2a4d8916ac4
#
_cell.length_a   1.000
_cell.length_b   1.000
_cell.length_c   1.000
_cell.angle_alpha   90.00
_cell.angle_beta   90.00
_cell.angle_gamma   90.00
#
_symmetry.space_group_name_H-M   'P 1'
#
loop_
_entity.id
_entity.type
_entity.pdbx_description
1 polymer ?
#
loop_
_entity_poly.entity_id
_entity_poly.type
_entity_poly.pdbx_seq_one_letter_code
_entity_poly.pdbx_strand_id
1 'polypeptide(L)'
;MSAAEGPLVVGVDTSTQSTKALVVDVATGEVVASGQAPHTVSSGAGRESDPRQWWDALREALHQCGDAAREAAAVSVAGQQHGLVTLDAQGAPVRPALLWNDVRSAPQARRLVEELGGPKAWAERTGSVPGPSITVTKWAWLAEHEPESVRATTAVRLPHDYLTELLTGQGTTDRGDASGTGWWASGTEAYDEEVLGHVGLDPTLLPRVVRPGEVVGTVRDSAGLPFAKGTLVAPGTGDNAAAALGLGLRPGTAVLSLGTSGTVYAVSTRRPADPTGTVAGFADARGDWLPLACTLNCTLAVDRVAALLGIDREAVEPGASVTLLPYLDGERTPALPHASGLLHGLRHDTTAGQLLQAAYDGAVHSLLGALDLVLDEDADRSAPLLLIGGGARGRAWQQTVRRLSGRAVQVPEAKELVALGAAAQAAGVLTGEDPAAVARRWNTARGPVLEVGERDEAALARIAGVISDAAPLLEREADQR
;
A
#
# COMPACT_ATOMS: atom_id res chain seq x y z
N MET A 1 23.20 -22.74 11.11
CA MET A 1 22.36 -21.69 11.67
C MET A 1 23.21 -20.97 12.71
N SER A 2 23.46 -19.66 12.54
CA SER A 2 24.09 -18.84 13.58
C SER A 2 23.14 -18.81 14.79
N ALA A 3 23.65 -18.84 16.00
CA ALA A 3 22.83 -18.61 17.19
C ALA A 3 22.38 -17.13 17.15
N ALA A 4 21.11 -16.87 17.46
CA ALA A 4 20.61 -15.50 17.56
C ALA A 4 21.42 -14.73 18.61
N GLU A 5 21.78 -13.48 18.29
CA GLU A 5 22.56 -12.63 19.18
C GLU A 5 21.66 -11.83 20.14
N GLY A 6 20.36 -11.70 19.79
CA GLY A 6 19.35 -10.95 20.54
C GLY A 6 18.02 -11.70 20.67
N PRO A 7 17.02 -11.07 21.32
CA PRO A 7 15.68 -11.63 21.35
C PRO A 7 15.09 -11.72 19.94
N LEU A 8 14.21 -12.70 19.71
CA LEU A 8 13.53 -12.90 18.45
C LEU A 8 12.17 -12.21 18.45
N VAL A 9 11.77 -11.70 17.29
CA VAL A 9 10.42 -11.16 17.04
C VAL A 9 9.86 -11.72 15.75
N VAL A 10 8.52 -11.71 15.64
CA VAL A 10 7.82 -12.13 14.42
C VAL A 10 7.17 -10.94 13.76
N GLY A 11 7.44 -10.77 12.46
CA GLY A 11 6.70 -9.89 11.57
C GLY A 11 5.87 -10.69 10.59
N VAL A 12 4.60 -10.33 10.47
CA VAL A 12 3.65 -10.99 9.57
C VAL A 12 3.21 -10.02 8.49
N ASP A 13 3.12 -10.50 7.25
CA ASP A 13 2.49 -9.84 6.11
C ASP A 13 1.33 -10.71 5.62
N THR A 14 0.08 -10.25 5.80
CA THR A 14 -1.10 -10.88 5.21
C THR A 14 -1.57 -10.07 4.02
N SER A 15 -1.01 -10.37 2.86
CA SER A 15 -1.31 -9.72 1.59
C SER A 15 -2.55 -10.34 0.92
N THR A 16 -2.84 -9.97 -0.34
CA THR A 16 -4.07 -10.42 -1.02
C THR A 16 -4.11 -11.92 -1.29
N GLN A 17 -2.98 -12.58 -1.50
CA GLN A 17 -2.91 -13.98 -1.97
C GLN A 17 -2.16 -14.92 -1.03
N SER A 18 -1.47 -14.40 -0.03
CA SER A 18 -0.68 -15.22 0.89
C SER A 18 -0.43 -14.49 2.21
N THR A 19 -0.17 -15.27 3.24
CA THR A 19 0.37 -14.77 4.51
C THR A 19 1.81 -15.27 4.67
N LYS A 20 2.70 -14.36 5.02
CA LYS A 20 4.12 -14.62 5.28
C LYS A 20 4.44 -14.30 6.73
N ALA A 21 5.31 -15.07 7.34
CA ALA A 21 5.86 -14.80 8.66
C ALA A 21 7.39 -14.83 8.58
N LEU A 22 8.03 -13.83 9.19
CA LEU A 22 9.48 -13.77 9.36
C LEU A 22 9.80 -13.76 10.85
N VAL A 23 10.74 -14.60 11.26
CA VAL A 23 11.35 -14.52 12.59
C VAL A 23 12.67 -13.78 12.45
N VAL A 24 12.82 -12.69 13.18
CA VAL A 24 13.94 -11.75 13.02
C VAL A 24 14.65 -11.57 14.34
N ASP A 25 15.98 -11.61 14.32
CA ASP A 25 16.83 -11.25 15.45
C ASP A 25 16.84 -9.73 15.64
N VAL A 26 16.43 -9.26 16.81
CA VAL A 26 16.29 -7.83 17.11
C VAL A 26 17.62 -7.08 17.08
N ALA A 27 18.72 -7.74 17.43
CA ALA A 27 20.04 -7.09 17.46
C ALA A 27 20.57 -6.84 16.06
N THR A 28 20.45 -7.85 15.17
CA THR A 28 21.11 -7.86 13.86
C THR A 28 20.16 -7.54 12.67
N GLY A 29 18.86 -7.80 12.81
CA GLY A 29 17.91 -7.77 11.70
C GLY A 29 17.97 -9.00 10.81
N GLU A 30 18.75 -10.03 11.19
CA GLU A 30 18.84 -11.29 10.44
C GLU A 30 17.50 -12.03 10.50
N VAL A 31 17.02 -12.49 9.34
CA VAL A 31 15.86 -13.38 9.26
C VAL A 31 16.32 -14.80 9.56
N VAL A 32 16.02 -15.29 10.75
CA VAL A 32 16.46 -16.61 11.20
C VAL A 32 15.54 -17.74 10.77
N ALA A 33 14.26 -17.42 10.52
CA ALA A 33 13.29 -18.35 9.96
C ALA A 33 12.20 -17.60 9.17
N SER A 34 11.58 -18.28 8.23
CA SER A 34 10.46 -17.74 7.45
C SER A 34 9.48 -18.82 7.06
N GLY A 35 8.23 -18.46 6.91
CA GLY A 35 7.17 -19.32 6.41
C GLY A 35 6.20 -18.55 5.55
N GLN A 36 5.49 -19.25 4.66
CA GLN A 36 4.49 -18.66 3.79
C GLN A 36 3.40 -19.69 3.48
N ALA A 37 2.16 -19.25 3.50
CA ALA A 37 1.03 -20.05 3.07
C ALA A 37 0.08 -19.23 2.18
N PRO A 38 -0.48 -19.82 1.12
CA PRO A 38 -1.41 -19.15 0.23
C PRO A 38 -2.80 -19.06 0.85
N HIS A 39 -3.58 -18.10 0.36
CA HIS A 39 -5.03 -18.06 0.50
C HIS A 39 -5.69 -17.56 -0.79
N THR A 40 -6.99 -17.68 -0.91
CA THR A 40 -7.70 -17.46 -2.16
C THR A 40 -8.56 -16.20 -2.13
N VAL A 41 -8.68 -15.60 -3.30
CA VAL A 41 -9.63 -14.51 -3.58
C VAL A 41 -10.64 -15.02 -4.60
N SER A 42 -11.91 -14.66 -4.43
CA SER A 42 -12.95 -15.04 -5.40
C SER A 42 -12.64 -14.50 -6.80
N SER A 43 -12.95 -15.30 -7.81
CA SER A 43 -12.74 -14.95 -9.22
C SER A 43 -13.96 -14.30 -9.88
N GLY A 44 -15.04 -14.03 -9.13
CA GLY A 44 -16.29 -13.46 -9.63
C GLY A 44 -16.25 -11.94 -9.85
N ALA A 45 -17.43 -11.34 -10.01
CA ALA A 45 -17.59 -9.88 -10.14
C ALA A 45 -17.13 -9.12 -8.88
N GLY A 46 -17.18 -9.77 -7.71
CA GLY A 46 -16.65 -9.23 -6.45
C GLY A 46 -15.25 -9.76 -6.15
N ARG A 47 -14.47 -8.96 -5.43
CA ARG A 47 -13.17 -9.36 -4.87
C ARG A 47 -13.33 -9.62 -3.38
N GLU A 48 -13.47 -10.88 -3.05
CA GLU A 48 -13.77 -11.34 -1.68
C GLU A 48 -12.78 -12.43 -1.26
N SER A 49 -12.53 -12.52 0.04
CA SER A 49 -11.74 -13.59 0.65
C SER A 49 -12.35 -13.98 1.99
N ASP A 50 -12.37 -15.26 2.30
CA ASP A 50 -12.79 -15.74 3.63
C ASP A 50 -11.69 -15.42 4.65
N PRO A 51 -11.95 -14.58 5.67
CA PRO A 51 -10.93 -14.21 6.66
C PRO A 51 -10.36 -15.41 7.45
N ARG A 52 -11.10 -16.53 7.54
CA ARG A 52 -10.61 -17.74 8.19
C ARG A 52 -9.39 -18.32 7.49
N GLN A 53 -9.30 -18.17 6.16
CA GLN A 53 -8.13 -18.60 5.40
C GLN A 53 -6.87 -17.80 5.77
N TRP A 54 -7.00 -16.52 6.14
CA TRP A 54 -5.86 -15.71 6.59
C TRP A 54 -5.31 -16.23 7.91
N TRP A 55 -6.21 -16.63 8.83
CA TRP A 55 -5.81 -17.25 10.09
C TRP A 55 -5.15 -18.61 9.89
N ASP A 56 -5.71 -19.46 9.03
CA ASP A 56 -5.12 -20.75 8.71
C ASP A 56 -3.75 -20.60 8.02
N ALA A 57 -3.62 -19.64 7.12
CA ALA A 57 -2.35 -19.32 6.46
C ALA A 57 -1.31 -18.76 7.45
N LEU A 58 -1.72 -17.94 8.42
CA LEU A 58 -0.84 -17.46 9.49
C LEU A 58 -0.34 -18.64 10.35
N ARG A 59 -1.24 -19.54 10.73
CA ARG A 59 -0.86 -20.74 11.51
C ARG A 59 0.15 -21.60 10.76
N GLU A 60 -0.08 -21.85 9.49
CA GLU A 60 0.82 -22.63 8.63
C GLU A 60 2.17 -21.93 8.44
N ALA A 61 2.19 -20.63 8.17
CA ALA A 61 3.42 -19.85 8.04
C ALA A 61 4.25 -19.88 9.34
N LEU A 62 3.62 -19.75 10.50
CA LEU A 62 4.30 -19.85 11.79
C LEU A 62 4.79 -21.28 12.10
N HIS A 63 4.04 -22.30 11.70
CA HIS A 63 4.46 -23.69 11.84
C HIS A 63 5.76 -23.97 11.03
N GLN A 64 5.85 -23.40 9.81
CA GLN A 64 7.06 -23.49 8.99
C GLN A 64 8.28 -22.80 9.62
N CYS A 65 8.06 -21.76 10.46
CA CYS A 65 9.12 -21.11 11.22
C CYS A 65 9.66 -21.98 12.38
N GLY A 66 8.96 -23.04 12.78
CA GLY A 66 9.40 -24.01 13.77
C GLY A 66 9.67 -23.44 15.16
N ASP A 67 10.75 -23.88 15.78
CA ASP A 67 11.11 -23.47 17.16
C ASP A 67 11.46 -21.98 17.25
N ALA A 68 11.97 -21.36 16.19
CA ALA A 68 12.27 -19.94 16.20
C ALA A 68 11.01 -19.07 16.48
N ALA A 69 9.84 -19.46 15.95
CA ALA A 69 8.59 -18.77 16.26
C ALA A 69 8.20 -18.93 17.74
N ARG A 70 8.53 -20.05 18.37
CA ARG A 70 8.26 -20.30 19.80
C ARG A 70 9.11 -19.42 20.71
N GLU A 71 10.33 -19.11 20.31
CA GLU A 71 11.27 -18.27 21.05
C GLU A 71 11.00 -16.77 20.88
N ALA A 72 10.08 -16.38 19.99
CA ALA A 72 9.77 -14.98 19.73
C ALA A 72 9.10 -14.31 20.94
N ALA A 73 9.65 -13.16 21.35
CA ALA A 73 9.18 -12.37 22.48
C ALA A 73 8.04 -11.41 22.11
N ALA A 74 7.92 -11.04 20.82
CA ALA A 74 6.84 -10.18 20.32
C ALA A 74 6.46 -10.54 18.88
N VAL A 75 5.23 -10.19 18.50
CA VAL A 75 4.68 -10.34 17.14
C VAL A 75 3.92 -9.09 16.72
N SER A 76 3.98 -8.78 15.43
CA SER A 76 3.16 -7.76 14.78
C SER A 76 2.61 -8.28 13.45
N VAL A 77 1.39 -7.85 13.11
CA VAL A 77 0.71 -8.23 11.87
C VAL A 77 0.52 -7.01 11.00
N ALA A 78 1.08 -7.02 9.80
CA ALA A 78 0.71 -6.12 8.74
C ALA A 78 -0.28 -6.80 7.80
N GLY A 79 -1.23 -6.04 7.25
CA GLY A 79 -2.26 -6.58 6.38
C GLY A 79 -2.60 -5.68 5.20
N GLN A 80 -3.20 -6.29 4.17
CA GLN A 80 -3.80 -5.53 3.08
C GLN A 80 -4.83 -4.53 3.62
N GLN A 81 -4.79 -3.29 3.12
CA GLN A 81 -5.61 -2.20 3.62
C GLN A 81 -7.06 -2.27 3.15
N HIS A 82 -7.95 -1.54 3.83
CA HIS A 82 -9.34 -1.23 3.42
C HIS A 82 -10.30 -2.42 3.36
N GLY A 83 -9.85 -3.65 3.61
CA GLY A 83 -10.73 -4.82 3.62
C GLY A 83 -11.80 -4.70 4.71
N LEU A 84 -13.07 -4.99 4.36
CA LEU A 84 -14.18 -4.96 5.32
C LEU A 84 -14.45 -6.38 5.83
N VAL A 85 -14.13 -6.63 7.09
CA VAL A 85 -14.45 -7.86 7.82
C VAL A 85 -15.60 -7.58 8.79
N THR A 86 -16.69 -8.33 8.68
CA THR A 86 -17.84 -8.25 9.58
C THR A 86 -17.91 -9.52 10.42
N LEU A 87 -18.03 -9.37 11.74
CA LEU A 87 -18.04 -10.48 12.70
C LEU A 87 -19.39 -10.56 13.43
N ASP A 88 -19.82 -11.78 13.71
CA ASP A 88 -20.99 -12.06 14.55
C ASP A 88 -20.65 -12.05 16.06
N ALA A 89 -21.65 -12.30 16.90
CA ALA A 89 -21.48 -12.32 18.35
C ALA A 89 -20.54 -13.41 18.89
N GLN A 90 -20.17 -14.38 18.06
CA GLN A 90 -19.20 -15.42 18.37
C GLN A 90 -17.81 -15.07 17.85
N GLY A 91 -17.64 -13.91 17.17
CA GLY A 91 -16.41 -13.48 16.53
C GLY A 91 -16.11 -14.21 15.22
N ALA A 92 -17.10 -14.90 14.65
CA ALA A 92 -16.95 -15.55 13.35
C ALA A 92 -17.31 -14.57 12.21
N PRO A 93 -16.62 -14.64 11.06
CA PRO A 93 -16.98 -13.84 9.90
C PRO A 93 -18.42 -14.10 9.46
N VAL A 94 -19.22 -13.04 9.37
CA VAL A 94 -20.63 -13.09 8.87
C VAL A 94 -20.66 -13.47 7.40
N ARG A 95 -19.67 -13.00 6.66
CA ARG A 95 -19.51 -13.23 5.22
C ARG A 95 -18.02 -13.11 4.82
N PRO A 96 -17.65 -13.50 3.57
CA PRO A 96 -16.33 -13.20 3.05
C PRO A 96 -16.05 -11.69 3.06
N ALA A 97 -14.84 -11.30 3.41
CA ALA A 97 -14.42 -9.90 3.46
C ALA A 97 -14.42 -9.27 2.06
N LEU A 98 -14.93 -8.04 1.96
CA LEU A 98 -14.81 -7.22 0.76
C LEU A 98 -13.40 -6.61 0.71
N LEU A 99 -12.62 -6.92 -0.33
CA LEU A 99 -11.22 -6.50 -0.41
C LEU A 99 -11.06 -5.08 -0.99
N TRP A 100 -9.85 -4.53 -0.86
CA TRP A 100 -9.50 -3.20 -1.35
C TRP A 100 -9.75 -3.00 -2.86
N ASN A 101 -9.59 -4.04 -3.67
CA ASN A 101 -9.78 -4.04 -5.11
C ASN A 101 -11.21 -4.45 -5.55
N ASP A 102 -12.15 -4.55 -4.61
CA ASP A 102 -13.56 -4.67 -4.94
C ASP A 102 -14.14 -3.30 -5.29
N VAL A 103 -14.61 -3.15 -6.51
CA VAL A 103 -15.10 -1.87 -7.04
C VAL A 103 -16.63 -1.75 -7.09
N ARG A 104 -17.37 -2.76 -6.57
CA ARG A 104 -18.85 -2.75 -6.58
C ARG A 104 -19.44 -1.56 -5.85
N SER A 105 -18.74 -1.02 -4.87
CA SER A 105 -19.17 0.15 -4.08
C SER A 105 -18.88 1.52 -4.77
N ALA A 106 -18.52 1.53 -6.05
CA ALA A 106 -18.27 2.79 -6.76
C ALA A 106 -19.49 3.76 -6.81
N PRO A 107 -20.75 3.29 -6.96
CA PRO A 107 -21.92 4.17 -6.84
C PRO A 107 -22.07 4.79 -5.44
N GLN A 108 -21.84 4.00 -4.38
CA GLN A 108 -21.90 4.46 -2.99
C GLN A 108 -20.80 5.49 -2.71
N ALA A 109 -19.59 5.26 -3.24
CA ALA A 109 -18.48 6.21 -3.09
C ALA A 109 -18.85 7.60 -3.64
N ARG A 110 -19.41 7.67 -4.86
CA ARG A 110 -19.85 8.94 -5.46
C ARG A 110 -20.91 9.62 -4.60
N ARG A 111 -21.97 8.89 -4.18
CA ARG A 111 -23.03 9.45 -3.35
C ARG A 111 -22.50 9.99 -2.02
N LEU A 112 -21.68 9.23 -1.31
CA LEU A 112 -21.11 9.66 -0.05
C LEU A 112 -20.31 10.95 -0.19
N VAL A 113 -19.53 11.07 -1.28
CA VAL A 113 -18.78 12.30 -1.55
C VAL A 113 -19.73 13.47 -1.76
N GLU A 114 -20.77 13.32 -2.56
CA GLU A 114 -21.75 14.39 -2.86
C GLU A 114 -22.55 14.78 -1.60
N GLU A 115 -23.07 13.80 -0.86
CA GLU A 115 -23.99 14.00 0.27
C GLU A 115 -23.28 14.58 1.52
N LEU A 116 -21.98 14.34 1.69
CA LEU A 116 -21.20 14.82 2.83
C LEU A 116 -20.26 15.99 2.48
N GLY A 117 -20.67 16.86 1.55
CA GLY A 117 -20.04 18.15 1.31
C GLY A 117 -18.98 18.20 0.22
N GLY A 118 -18.88 17.15 -0.59
CA GLY A 118 -17.99 17.10 -1.73
C GLY A 118 -16.54 16.75 -1.40
N PRO A 119 -15.67 16.65 -2.43
CA PRO A 119 -14.30 16.19 -2.27
C PRO A 119 -13.47 16.99 -1.25
N LYS A 120 -13.66 18.31 -1.21
CA LYS A 120 -12.94 19.19 -0.29
C LYS A 120 -13.28 18.87 1.17
N ALA A 121 -14.57 18.71 1.49
CA ALA A 121 -14.99 18.39 2.85
C ALA A 121 -14.42 17.04 3.32
N TRP A 122 -14.38 16.04 2.43
CA TRP A 122 -13.78 14.75 2.72
C TRP A 122 -12.28 14.83 2.96
N ALA A 123 -11.53 15.53 2.10
CA ALA A 123 -10.10 15.73 2.27
C ALA A 123 -9.76 16.44 3.59
N GLU A 124 -10.53 17.50 3.94
CA GLU A 124 -10.37 18.20 5.20
C GLU A 124 -10.71 17.34 6.43
N ARG A 125 -11.71 16.48 6.33
CA ARG A 125 -12.20 15.61 7.40
C ARG A 125 -11.32 14.41 7.65
N THR A 126 -11.07 13.59 6.61
CA THR A 126 -10.40 12.29 6.74
C THR A 126 -9.01 12.23 6.11
N GLY A 127 -8.59 13.30 5.41
CA GLY A 127 -7.33 13.32 4.65
C GLY A 127 -7.44 12.74 3.24
N SER A 128 -8.56 12.09 2.90
CA SER A 128 -8.74 11.39 1.62
C SER A 128 -10.16 11.60 1.07
N VAL A 129 -10.29 11.61 -0.25
CA VAL A 129 -11.60 11.53 -0.92
C VAL A 129 -11.92 10.05 -1.17
N PRO A 130 -13.01 9.49 -0.61
CA PRO A 130 -13.24 8.06 -0.69
C PRO A 130 -13.61 7.59 -2.10
N GLY A 131 -12.79 6.71 -2.64
CA GLY A 131 -13.12 5.87 -3.80
C GLY A 131 -13.64 4.49 -3.37
N PRO A 132 -13.95 3.59 -4.32
CA PRO A 132 -14.50 2.26 -4.02
C PRO A 132 -13.54 1.37 -3.21
N SER A 133 -12.26 1.68 -3.17
CA SER A 133 -11.29 0.97 -2.33
C SER A 133 -11.51 1.21 -0.83
N ILE A 134 -12.00 2.39 -0.44
CA ILE A 134 -12.09 2.83 0.95
C ILE A 134 -13.22 2.10 1.69
N THR A 135 -12.98 1.72 2.94
CA THR A 135 -13.84 0.79 3.71
C THR A 135 -15.27 1.29 3.92
N VAL A 136 -15.47 2.59 4.15
CA VAL A 136 -16.81 3.19 4.34
C VAL A 136 -17.75 2.93 3.17
N THR A 137 -17.20 2.92 1.94
CA THR A 137 -18.01 2.69 0.74
C THR A 137 -18.48 1.25 0.64
N LYS A 138 -17.66 0.31 1.13
CA LYS A 138 -18.00 -1.12 1.20
C LYS A 138 -19.09 -1.37 2.25
N TRP A 139 -19.03 -0.68 3.39
CA TRP A 139 -20.10 -0.75 4.38
C TRP A 139 -21.42 -0.20 3.83
N ALA A 140 -21.37 0.95 3.16
CA ALA A 140 -22.56 1.53 2.52
C ALA A 140 -23.14 0.59 1.45
N TRP A 141 -22.29 -0.07 0.65
CA TRP A 141 -22.73 -1.09 -0.30
C TRP A 141 -23.38 -2.29 0.42
N LEU A 142 -22.76 -2.77 1.49
CA LEU A 142 -23.27 -3.90 2.27
C LEU A 142 -24.66 -3.58 2.87
N ALA A 143 -24.83 -2.37 3.40
CA ALA A 143 -26.10 -1.92 3.99
C ALA A 143 -27.25 -1.92 2.97
N GLU A 144 -26.96 -1.61 1.71
CA GLU A 144 -27.97 -1.60 0.64
C GLU A 144 -28.25 -2.98 0.05
N HIS A 145 -27.22 -3.82 -0.11
CA HIS A 145 -27.34 -5.07 -0.87
C HIS A 145 -27.45 -6.32 0.02
N GLU A 146 -26.93 -6.26 1.24
CA GLU A 146 -26.92 -7.38 2.17
C GLU A 146 -27.35 -6.95 3.60
N PRO A 147 -28.56 -6.38 3.78
CA PRO A 147 -28.99 -5.84 5.08
C PRO A 147 -29.05 -6.91 6.19
N GLU A 148 -29.21 -8.19 5.84
CA GLU A 148 -29.14 -9.30 6.81
C GLU A 148 -27.73 -9.47 7.37
N SER A 149 -26.71 -9.32 6.52
CA SER A 149 -25.31 -9.36 6.96
C SER A 149 -25.01 -8.21 7.91
N VAL A 150 -25.53 -7.00 7.64
CA VAL A 150 -25.40 -5.86 8.56
C VAL A 150 -26.07 -6.14 9.90
N ARG A 151 -27.30 -6.68 9.92
CA ARG A 151 -28.00 -7.02 11.17
C ARG A 151 -27.31 -8.10 12.00
N ALA A 152 -26.61 -9.03 11.35
CA ALA A 152 -25.85 -10.08 12.02
C ALA A 152 -24.48 -9.60 12.54
N THR A 153 -24.02 -8.42 12.09
CA THR A 153 -22.70 -7.88 12.44
C THR A 153 -22.72 -7.28 13.85
N THR A 154 -21.81 -7.73 14.69
CA THR A 154 -21.58 -7.21 16.05
C THR A 154 -20.19 -6.61 16.21
N ALA A 155 -19.31 -6.78 15.22
CA ALA A 155 -18.01 -6.12 15.16
C ALA A 155 -17.54 -5.95 13.71
N VAL A 156 -16.85 -4.84 13.46
CA VAL A 156 -16.20 -4.51 12.16
C VAL A 156 -14.71 -4.43 12.36
N ARG A 157 -13.94 -5.05 11.46
CA ARG A 157 -12.47 -5.12 11.51
C ARG A 157 -11.88 -4.89 10.14
N LEU A 158 -10.63 -4.48 10.11
CA LEU A 158 -9.76 -4.55 8.93
C LEU A 158 -9.00 -5.89 8.93
N PRO A 159 -8.34 -6.27 7.85
CA PRO A 159 -7.67 -7.58 7.78
C PRO A 159 -6.65 -7.81 8.89
N HIS A 160 -5.77 -6.83 9.20
CA HIS A 160 -4.80 -7.00 10.27
C HIS A 160 -5.46 -6.94 11.66
N ASP A 161 -6.52 -6.14 11.85
CA ASP A 161 -7.31 -6.09 13.09
C ASP A 161 -7.87 -7.46 13.45
N TYR A 162 -8.46 -8.13 12.44
CA TYR A 162 -9.04 -9.47 12.62
C TYR A 162 -8.02 -10.48 13.12
N LEU A 163 -6.83 -10.50 12.51
CA LEU A 163 -5.75 -11.39 12.95
C LEU A 163 -5.21 -11.00 14.33
N THR A 164 -5.05 -9.70 14.59
CA THR A 164 -4.61 -9.18 15.90
C THR A 164 -5.61 -9.51 17.01
N GLU A 165 -6.91 -9.42 16.72
CA GLU A 165 -7.97 -9.83 17.66
C GLU A 165 -7.94 -11.33 17.93
N LEU A 166 -7.73 -12.16 16.91
CA LEU A 166 -7.56 -13.60 17.11
C LEU A 166 -6.33 -13.94 17.95
N LEU A 167 -5.26 -13.15 17.86
CA LEU A 167 -4.08 -13.29 18.71
C LEU A 167 -4.35 -12.92 20.17
N THR A 168 -5.05 -11.80 20.41
CA THR A 168 -5.12 -11.15 21.74
C THR A 168 -6.47 -11.27 22.43
N GLY A 169 -7.55 -11.43 21.66
CA GLY A 169 -8.92 -11.25 22.12
C GLY A 169 -9.35 -9.78 22.27
N GLN A 170 -8.57 -8.83 21.75
CA GLN A 170 -8.83 -7.39 21.84
C GLN A 170 -9.11 -6.81 20.43
N GLY A 171 -10.28 -6.18 20.28
CA GLY A 171 -10.62 -5.43 19.06
C GLY A 171 -9.86 -4.12 18.97
N THR A 172 -8.71 -4.12 18.31
CA THR A 172 -7.83 -2.95 18.14
C THR A 172 -7.48 -2.75 16.68
N THR A 173 -7.22 -1.49 16.31
CA THR A 173 -6.64 -1.07 15.02
C THR A 173 -5.57 -0.02 15.25
N ASP A 174 -4.66 0.18 14.31
CA ASP A 174 -3.71 1.27 14.35
C ASP A 174 -4.26 2.53 13.64
N ARG A 175 -3.58 3.67 13.82
CA ARG A 175 -3.96 4.92 13.16
C ARG A 175 -3.72 4.89 11.64
N GLY A 176 -2.73 4.14 11.18
CA GLY A 176 -2.40 3.99 9.77
C GLY A 176 -3.57 3.38 8.99
N ASP A 177 -4.03 2.24 9.43
CA ASP A 177 -5.14 1.54 8.77
C ASP A 177 -6.49 2.22 9.05
N ALA A 178 -6.70 2.77 10.27
CA ALA A 178 -7.89 3.57 10.59
C ALA A 178 -8.07 4.75 9.63
N SER A 179 -6.98 5.44 9.26
CA SER A 179 -7.01 6.56 8.31
C SER A 179 -7.46 6.18 6.90
N GLY A 180 -7.36 4.91 6.55
CA GLY A 180 -7.82 4.35 5.28
C GLY A 180 -9.28 3.89 5.28
N THR A 181 -10.01 4.07 6.38
CA THR A 181 -11.41 3.59 6.50
C THR A 181 -12.43 4.56 5.90
N GLY A 182 -12.14 5.86 5.92
CA GLY A 182 -13.08 6.91 5.54
C GLY A 182 -14.05 7.32 6.65
N TRP A 183 -14.02 6.68 7.81
CA TRP A 183 -14.79 7.07 9.01
C TRP A 183 -13.92 7.48 10.21
N TRP A 184 -12.63 7.61 10.03
CA TRP A 184 -11.71 8.13 11.02
C TRP A 184 -11.24 9.54 10.62
N ALA A 185 -11.58 10.53 11.46
CA ALA A 185 -11.22 11.92 11.22
C ALA A 185 -9.75 12.17 11.55
N SER A 186 -8.92 12.25 10.52
CA SER A 186 -7.47 12.37 10.66
C SER A 186 -7.02 13.66 11.35
N GLY A 187 -7.86 14.72 11.35
CA GLY A 187 -7.57 15.98 12.04
C GLY A 187 -7.76 15.93 13.55
N THR A 188 -8.68 15.11 14.04
CA THR A 188 -9.00 14.93 15.46
C THR A 188 -8.52 13.60 16.03
N GLU A 189 -8.05 12.71 15.17
CA GLU A 189 -7.66 11.33 15.49
C GLU A 189 -8.76 10.55 16.24
N ALA A 190 -10.01 10.72 15.77
CA ALA A 190 -11.19 10.08 16.34
C ALA A 190 -12.13 9.59 15.23
N TYR A 191 -13.04 8.69 15.57
CA TYR A 191 -14.11 8.30 14.66
C TYR A 191 -15.04 9.49 14.38
N ASP A 192 -15.42 9.67 13.11
CA ASP A 192 -16.28 10.75 12.65
C ASP A 192 -17.75 10.36 12.80
N GLU A 193 -18.40 10.93 13.82
CA GLU A 193 -19.80 10.62 14.17
C GLU A 193 -20.78 10.97 13.04
N GLU A 194 -20.50 12.02 12.24
CA GLU A 194 -21.37 12.42 11.13
C GLU A 194 -21.30 11.37 10.00
N VAL A 195 -20.09 10.94 9.63
CA VAL A 195 -19.91 9.88 8.63
C VAL A 195 -20.54 8.57 9.11
N LEU A 196 -20.28 8.16 10.36
CA LEU A 196 -20.84 6.93 10.93
C LEU A 196 -22.37 6.98 10.99
N GLY A 197 -22.94 8.09 11.43
CA GLY A 197 -24.38 8.30 11.45
C GLY A 197 -25.01 8.26 10.06
N HIS A 198 -24.33 8.85 9.06
CA HIS A 198 -24.80 8.88 7.68
C HIS A 198 -24.85 7.46 7.05
N VAL A 199 -23.85 6.62 7.32
CA VAL A 199 -23.81 5.24 6.80
C VAL A 199 -24.51 4.22 7.73
N GLY A 200 -25.08 4.67 8.84
CA GLY A 200 -25.79 3.81 9.80
C GLY A 200 -24.87 2.79 10.49
N LEU A 201 -23.60 3.14 10.73
CA LEU A 201 -22.66 2.28 11.44
C LEU A 201 -22.54 2.71 12.91
N ASP A 202 -22.91 1.81 13.82
CA ASP A 202 -22.74 2.02 15.26
C ASP A 202 -21.24 2.05 15.62
N PRO A 203 -20.72 3.14 16.21
CA PRO A 203 -19.31 3.25 16.58
C PRO A 203 -18.86 2.18 17.60
N THR A 204 -19.79 1.56 18.35
CA THR A 204 -19.45 0.49 19.30
C THR A 204 -19.00 -0.81 18.61
N LEU A 205 -19.29 -0.97 17.31
CA LEU A 205 -18.85 -2.12 16.51
C LEU A 205 -17.39 -1.97 16.05
N LEU A 206 -16.83 -0.77 16.12
CA LEU A 206 -15.49 -0.47 15.62
C LEU A 206 -14.41 -0.81 16.66
N PRO A 207 -13.19 -1.15 16.22
CA PRO A 207 -12.07 -1.44 17.12
C PRO A 207 -11.55 -0.17 17.78
N ARG A 208 -10.94 -0.29 18.95
CA ARG A 208 -10.22 0.83 19.56
C ARG A 208 -8.97 1.18 18.74
N VAL A 209 -8.82 2.44 18.36
CA VAL A 209 -7.60 2.94 17.71
C VAL A 209 -6.50 3.07 18.78
N VAL A 210 -5.38 2.40 18.54
CA VAL A 210 -4.25 2.36 19.49
C VAL A 210 -3.13 3.30 19.07
N ARG A 211 -2.31 3.70 20.03
CA ARG A 211 -1.15 4.56 19.78
C ARG A 211 0.00 3.76 19.16
N PRO A 212 0.83 4.39 18.31
CA PRO A 212 2.10 3.81 17.90
C PRO A 212 2.93 3.38 19.12
N GLY A 213 3.51 2.17 19.05
CA GLY A 213 4.32 1.61 20.15
C GLY A 213 3.54 1.07 21.35
N GLU A 214 2.20 1.11 21.34
CA GLU A 214 1.38 0.50 22.39
C GLU A 214 1.44 -1.02 22.31
N VAL A 215 1.59 -1.71 23.45
CA VAL A 215 1.41 -3.16 23.52
C VAL A 215 -0.09 -3.43 23.60
N VAL A 216 -0.69 -4.05 22.59
CA VAL A 216 -2.14 -4.30 22.53
C VAL A 216 -2.57 -5.53 23.31
N GLY A 217 -1.63 -6.32 23.79
CA GLY A 217 -1.87 -7.51 24.61
C GLY A 217 -0.75 -8.52 24.49
N THR A 218 -1.04 -9.73 24.91
CA THR A 218 -0.18 -10.90 24.72
C THR A 218 -0.94 -11.97 23.94
N VAL A 219 -0.19 -12.82 23.25
CA VAL A 219 -0.81 -13.95 22.54
C VAL A 219 -1.52 -14.84 23.55
N ARG A 220 -2.81 -15.10 23.31
CA ARG A 220 -3.65 -15.94 24.17
C ARG A 220 -3.40 -17.44 23.93
N ASP A 221 -3.47 -18.24 24.99
CA ASP A 221 -3.28 -19.71 24.90
C ASP A 221 -4.27 -20.38 23.93
N SER A 222 -5.49 -19.85 23.84
CA SER A 222 -6.55 -20.34 22.93
C SER A 222 -6.28 -20.09 21.43
N ALA A 223 -5.28 -19.30 21.08
CA ALA A 223 -4.91 -19.07 19.68
C ALA A 223 -4.33 -20.33 19.01
N GLY A 224 -3.79 -21.27 19.79
CA GLY A 224 -3.24 -22.53 19.28
C GLY A 224 -2.02 -22.33 18.38
N LEU A 225 -1.25 -21.27 18.61
CA LEU A 225 -0.03 -20.90 17.89
C LEU A 225 1.23 -21.33 18.66
N PRO A 226 2.39 -21.41 18.00
CA PRO A 226 3.62 -21.91 18.64
C PRO A 226 4.24 -20.94 19.66
N PHE A 227 3.71 -19.75 19.82
CA PHE A 227 4.26 -18.72 20.69
C PHE A 227 4.33 -19.14 22.17
N ALA A 228 5.36 -18.69 22.85
CA ALA A 228 5.46 -18.84 24.29
C ALA A 228 4.41 -17.97 25.02
N LYS A 229 4.05 -18.36 26.25
CA LYS A 229 3.17 -17.56 27.09
C LYS A 229 3.80 -16.20 27.38
N GLY A 230 3.06 -15.12 27.15
CA GLY A 230 3.52 -13.77 27.40
C GLY A 230 4.16 -13.08 26.18
N THR A 231 4.21 -13.74 25.01
CA THR A 231 4.63 -13.10 23.76
C THR A 231 3.78 -11.85 23.51
N LEU A 232 4.42 -10.67 23.43
CA LEU A 232 3.77 -9.39 23.25
C LEU A 232 3.17 -9.26 21.84
N VAL A 233 2.06 -8.55 21.73
CA VAL A 233 1.46 -8.22 20.42
C VAL A 233 1.51 -6.72 20.22
N ALA A 234 2.11 -6.31 19.10
CA ALA A 234 2.16 -4.92 18.66
C ALA A 234 0.85 -4.52 17.94
N PRO A 235 0.61 -3.21 17.71
CA PRO A 235 -0.62 -2.72 17.08
C PRO A 235 -0.94 -3.35 15.73
N GLY A 236 0.06 -3.72 14.95
CA GLY A 236 -0.12 -4.03 13.55
C GLY A 236 -0.23 -2.76 12.71
N THR A 237 -0.43 -2.87 11.41
CA THR A 237 -0.69 -1.73 10.51
C THR A 237 -1.05 -2.22 9.10
N GLY A 238 -1.43 -1.28 8.21
CA GLY A 238 -1.57 -1.56 6.78
C GLY A 238 -0.23 -1.85 6.09
N ASP A 239 -0.28 -2.57 4.98
CA ASP A 239 0.91 -3.04 4.25
C ASP A 239 1.82 -1.91 3.76
N ASN A 240 1.26 -0.77 3.29
CA ASN A 240 2.06 0.36 2.85
C ASN A 240 2.80 1.04 4.01
N ALA A 241 2.14 1.21 5.16
CA ALA A 241 2.76 1.76 6.36
C ALA A 241 3.83 0.80 6.92
N ALA A 242 3.58 -0.51 6.88
CA ALA A 242 4.57 -1.52 7.24
C ALA A 242 5.78 -1.48 6.30
N ALA A 243 5.58 -1.37 4.98
CA ALA A 243 6.69 -1.24 4.03
C ALA A 243 7.53 0.02 4.29
N ALA A 244 6.89 1.14 4.62
CA ALA A 244 7.57 2.38 5.00
C ALA A 244 8.41 2.19 6.28
N LEU A 245 7.88 1.51 7.30
CA LEU A 245 8.63 1.11 8.49
C LEU A 245 9.79 0.18 8.15
N GLY A 246 9.53 -0.86 7.34
CA GLY A 246 10.53 -1.84 6.93
C GLY A 246 11.71 -1.22 6.19
N LEU A 247 11.50 -0.11 5.51
CA LEU A 247 12.54 0.70 4.88
C LEU A 247 13.19 1.71 5.84
N GLY A 248 12.68 1.86 7.05
CA GLY A 248 13.16 2.85 8.02
C GLY A 248 13.05 4.29 7.52
N LEU A 249 11.99 4.61 6.74
CA LEU A 249 11.84 5.91 6.10
C LEU A 249 11.87 7.06 7.11
N ARG A 250 12.39 8.19 6.64
CA ARG A 250 12.35 9.48 7.34
C ARG A 250 11.45 10.44 6.58
N PRO A 251 10.93 11.49 7.24
CA PRO A 251 10.24 12.56 6.53
C PRO A 251 11.04 13.05 5.31
N GLY A 252 10.34 13.20 4.17
CA GLY A 252 10.92 13.59 2.90
C GLY A 252 11.55 12.46 2.06
N THR A 253 11.74 11.26 2.61
CA THR A 253 12.19 10.10 1.82
C THR A 253 11.00 9.50 1.05
N ALA A 254 11.15 9.35 -0.26
CA ALA A 254 10.10 8.85 -1.13
C ALA A 254 10.40 7.47 -1.71
N VAL A 255 9.33 6.73 -1.93
CA VAL A 255 9.32 5.38 -2.50
C VAL A 255 8.49 5.36 -3.77
N LEU A 256 9.03 4.75 -4.82
CA LEU A 256 8.31 4.35 -6.02
C LEU A 256 8.18 2.82 -5.99
N SER A 257 6.98 2.32 -5.78
CA SER A 257 6.68 0.89 -5.83
C SER A 257 6.24 0.50 -7.24
N LEU A 258 7.09 -0.25 -7.94
CA LEU A 258 6.90 -0.64 -9.33
C LEU A 258 6.25 -2.03 -9.40
N GLY A 259 4.94 -2.07 -9.23
CA GLY A 259 4.09 -3.24 -9.39
C GLY A 259 3.37 -3.27 -10.74
N THR A 260 2.33 -4.09 -10.88
CA THR A 260 1.38 -4.06 -12.00
C THR A 260 0.90 -2.64 -12.26
N SER A 261 0.43 -1.96 -11.23
CA SER A 261 0.25 -0.52 -11.12
C SER A 261 1.36 0.09 -10.27
N GLY A 262 1.55 1.40 -10.36
CA GLY A 262 2.56 2.12 -9.58
C GLY A 262 1.95 2.72 -8.31
N THR A 263 2.73 2.73 -7.23
CA THR A 263 2.38 3.45 -6.01
C THR A 263 3.55 4.33 -5.61
N VAL A 264 3.26 5.58 -5.27
CA VAL A 264 4.27 6.53 -4.80
C VAL A 264 3.83 7.03 -3.42
N TYR A 265 4.72 6.97 -2.46
CA TYR A 265 4.47 7.48 -1.11
C TYR A 265 5.73 8.04 -0.46
N ALA A 266 5.53 8.89 0.51
CA ALA A 266 6.60 9.46 1.32
C ALA A 266 6.12 9.60 2.76
N VAL A 267 7.05 9.63 3.73
CA VAL A 267 6.70 10.05 5.09
C VAL A 267 6.69 11.57 5.14
N SER A 268 5.62 12.14 5.67
CA SER A 268 5.41 13.58 5.85
C SER A 268 5.07 13.90 7.30
N THR A 269 5.58 15.03 7.81
CA THR A 269 5.17 15.59 9.11
C THR A 269 3.89 16.42 9.00
N ARG A 270 3.40 16.69 7.80
CA ARG A 270 2.17 17.44 7.52
C ARG A 270 1.03 16.50 7.18
N ARG A 271 -0.13 16.75 7.75
CA ARG A 271 -1.36 16.03 7.41
C ARG A 271 -1.78 16.34 5.97
N PRO A 272 -1.86 15.34 5.09
CA PRO A 272 -2.35 15.56 3.74
C PRO A 272 -3.86 15.87 3.74
N ALA A 273 -4.30 16.69 2.78
CA ALA A 273 -5.72 16.97 2.57
C ALA A 273 -5.93 17.42 1.10
N ASP A 274 -5.76 16.49 0.16
CA ASP A 274 -5.88 16.77 -1.26
C ASP A 274 -7.34 16.68 -1.74
N PRO A 275 -7.97 17.83 -2.06
CA PRO A 275 -9.37 17.85 -2.50
C PRO A 275 -9.57 17.27 -3.92
N THR A 276 -8.52 17.03 -4.68
CA THR A 276 -8.63 16.36 -5.98
C THR A 276 -8.84 14.86 -5.85
N GLY A 277 -8.52 14.29 -4.68
CA GLY A 277 -8.58 12.85 -4.43
C GLY A 277 -7.45 12.05 -5.09
N THR A 278 -6.44 12.71 -5.65
CA THR A 278 -5.28 12.07 -6.26
C THR A 278 -4.34 11.51 -5.20
N VAL A 279 -4.14 12.24 -4.11
CA VAL A 279 -3.35 11.81 -2.95
C VAL A 279 -4.28 11.34 -1.84
N ALA A 280 -4.06 10.09 -1.40
CA ALA A 280 -4.66 9.59 -0.17
C ALA A 280 -3.83 10.05 1.03
N GLY A 281 -4.48 10.66 2.01
CA GLY A 281 -3.84 11.23 3.19
C GLY A 281 -3.79 10.25 4.35
N PHE A 282 -3.11 9.12 4.17
CA PHE A 282 -2.99 8.11 5.23
C PHE A 282 -2.05 8.57 6.35
N ALA A 283 -2.30 8.06 7.54
CA ALA A 283 -1.36 8.14 8.64
C ALA A 283 -0.32 7.01 8.49
N ASP A 284 0.90 7.26 8.99
CA ASP A 284 1.90 6.22 9.11
C ASP A 284 1.76 5.43 10.43
N ALA A 285 2.55 4.38 10.59
CA ALA A 285 2.53 3.54 11.78
C ALA A 285 3.31 4.13 12.99
N ARG A 286 3.81 5.38 12.92
CA ARG A 286 4.67 6.00 13.93
C ARG A 286 4.08 7.24 14.61
N GLY A 287 3.22 7.97 13.94
CA GLY A 287 2.68 9.23 14.39
C GLY A 287 2.82 10.38 13.38
N ASP A 288 3.49 10.12 12.27
CA ASP A 288 3.56 10.97 11.09
C ASP A 288 2.47 10.59 10.07
N TRP A 289 2.61 11.04 8.84
CA TRP A 289 1.68 10.81 7.73
C TRP A 289 2.36 10.07 6.58
N LEU A 290 1.56 9.39 5.78
CA LEU A 290 2.00 8.64 4.61
C LEU A 290 1.15 9.04 3.39
N PRO A 291 1.30 10.28 2.86
CA PRO A 291 0.65 10.63 1.60
C PRO A 291 1.02 9.61 0.53
N LEU A 292 0.00 9.13 -0.17
CA LEU A 292 0.13 8.05 -1.15
C LEU A 292 -0.66 8.40 -2.40
N ALA A 293 -0.03 8.27 -3.56
CA ALA A 293 -0.67 8.37 -4.87
C ALA A 293 -0.41 7.10 -5.69
N CYS A 294 -1.35 6.77 -6.56
CA CYS A 294 -1.26 5.58 -7.40
C CYS A 294 -1.31 5.98 -8.88
N THR A 295 -0.58 5.22 -9.72
CA THR A 295 -0.79 5.16 -11.16
C THR A 295 -1.40 3.82 -11.54
N LEU A 296 -2.22 3.75 -12.58
CA LEU A 296 -2.77 2.48 -13.06
C LEU A 296 -1.75 1.75 -13.96
N ASN A 297 -0.99 2.51 -14.74
CA ASN A 297 -0.11 1.99 -15.76
C ASN A 297 1.35 2.04 -15.32
N CYS A 298 1.87 0.89 -14.89
CA CYS A 298 3.26 0.72 -14.53
C CYS A 298 3.84 -0.51 -15.26
N THR A 299 4.28 -1.56 -14.55
CA THR A 299 4.97 -2.67 -15.19
C THR A 299 4.09 -3.42 -16.19
N LEU A 300 2.80 -3.62 -15.90
CA LEU A 300 1.89 -4.32 -16.80
C LEU A 300 1.73 -3.60 -18.14
N ALA A 301 1.61 -2.28 -18.13
CA ALA A 301 1.48 -1.50 -19.35
C ALA A 301 2.74 -1.57 -20.22
N VAL A 302 3.91 -1.45 -19.61
CA VAL A 302 5.20 -1.58 -20.30
C VAL A 302 5.40 -3.01 -20.83
N ASP A 303 5.10 -4.04 -20.03
CA ASP A 303 5.17 -5.44 -20.45
C ASP A 303 4.21 -5.70 -21.63
N ARG A 304 3.03 -5.08 -21.63
CA ARG A 304 2.08 -5.15 -22.74
C ARG A 304 2.63 -4.52 -24.01
N VAL A 305 3.27 -3.36 -23.93
CA VAL A 305 3.90 -2.69 -25.07
C VAL A 305 5.06 -3.55 -25.59
N ALA A 306 5.93 -4.08 -24.74
CA ALA A 306 7.03 -4.96 -25.14
C ALA A 306 6.50 -6.21 -25.89
N ALA A 307 5.43 -6.81 -25.38
CA ALA A 307 4.78 -7.97 -26.03
C ALA A 307 4.18 -7.61 -27.40
N LEU A 308 3.56 -6.45 -27.56
CA LEU A 308 3.04 -5.96 -28.83
C LEU A 308 4.15 -5.70 -29.86
N LEU A 309 5.31 -5.26 -29.41
CA LEU A 309 6.48 -5.01 -30.25
C LEU A 309 7.29 -6.32 -30.53
N GLY A 310 7.02 -7.40 -29.80
CA GLY A 310 7.74 -8.67 -29.93
C GLY A 310 9.20 -8.61 -29.48
N ILE A 311 9.55 -7.73 -28.52
CA ILE A 311 10.91 -7.54 -28.01
C ILE A 311 10.97 -7.77 -26.49
N ASP A 312 12.19 -8.01 -25.99
CA ASP A 312 12.44 -8.09 -24.56
C ASP A 312 12.18 -6.74 -23.88
N ARG A 313 11.63 -6.76 -22.66
CA ARG A 313 11.33 -5.55 -21.88
C ARG A 313 12.55 -4.70 -21.54
N GLU A 314 13.75 -5.25 -21.57
CA GLU A 314 15.01 -4.51 -21.34
C GLU A 314 15.64 -3.99 -22.65
N ALA A 315 15.06 -4.32 -23.81
CA ALA A 315 15.58 -3.89 -25.12
C ALA A 315 15.14 -2.46 -25.47
N VAL A 316 15.44 -1.51 -24.58
CA VAL A 316 15.13 -0.09 -24.74
C VAL A 316 16.24 0.66 -25.47
N GLU A 317 15.86 1.64 -26.30
CA GLU A 317 16.79 2.55 -27.01
C GLU A 317 16.41 4.01 -26.69
N PRO A 318 17.17 4.71 -25.82
CA PRO A 318 16.91 6.10 -25.49
C PRO A 318 17.22 7.07 -26.64
N GLY A 319 16.76 8.32 -26.53
CA GLY A 319 17.16 9.43 -27.41
C GLY A 319 16.21 9.71 -28.59
N ALA A 320 15.08 9.03 -28.70
CA ALA A 320 14.07 9.33 -29.73
C ALA A 320 13.15 10.50 -29.36
N SER A 321 12.54 11.10 -30.38
CA SER A 321 11.50 12.15 -30.21
C SER A 321 10.07 11.60 -30.07
N VAL A 322 9.90 10.28 -30.19
CA VAL A 322 8.60 9.62 -30.02
C VAL A 322 8.13 9.70 -28.57
N THR A 323 6.83 9.89 -28.37
CA THR A 323 6.18 9.88 -27.07
C THR A 323 5.08 8.83 -27.05
N LEU A 324 5.04 8.00 -26.02
CA LEU A 324 3.97 7.07 -25.78
C LEU A 324 3.43 7.28 -24.37
N LEU A 325 2.14 7.60 -24.29
CA LEU A 325 1.40 7.65 -23.02
C LEU A 325 0.73 6.29 -22.83
N PRO A 326 1.22 5.44 -21.91
CA PRO A 326 0.72 4.08 -21.79
C PRO A 326 -0.55 4.00 -20.92
N TYR A 327 -1.52 4.91 -21.10
CA TYR A 327 -2.74 5.02 -20.31
C TYR A 327 -3.77 3.97 -20.73
N LEU A 328 -3.37 2.72 -20.67
CA LEU A 328 -4.21 1.59 -21.06
C LEU A 328 -5.35 1.41 -20.04
N ASP A 329 -6.60 1.49 -20.53
CA ASP A 329 -7.81 1.41 -19.71
C ASP A 329 -7.93 2.52 -18.62
N GLY A 330 -7.44 3.71 -18.93
CA GLY A 330 -7.45 4.89 -18.07
C GLY A 330 -6.15 5.12 -17.30
N GLU A 331 -6.07 6.26 -16.59
CA GLU A 331 -4.99 6.57 -15.65
C GLU A 331 -5.55 7.30 -14.42
N ARG A 332 -4.91 7.12 -13.27
CA ARG A 332 -5.29 7.75 -12.01
C ARG A 332 -4.44 8.99 -11.71
N THR A 333 -3.16 8.95 -12.05
CA THR A 333 -2.26 10.08 -11.95
C THR A 333 -1.48 10.23 -13.26
N PRO A 334 -1.84 11.23 -14.09
CA PRO A 334 -2.93 12.21 -13.94
C PRO A 334 -4.33 11.57 -13.93
N ALA A 335 -5.35 12.30 -13.41
CA ALA A 335 -6.72 11.82 -13.32
C ALA A 335 -7.41 11.79 -14.71
N LEU A 336 -7.20 10.71 -15.43
CA LEU A 336 -7.70 10.47 -16.79
C LEU A 336 -8.39 9.09 -16.86
N PRO A 337 -9.53 8.89 -16.18
CA PRO A 337 -10.15 7.58 -15.98
C PRO A 337 -10.66 6.93 -17.29
N HIS A 338 -10.83 7.70 -18.35
CA HIS A 338 -11.33 7.23 -19.65
C HIS A 338 -10.27 7.25 -20.75
N ALA A 339 -9.02 7.61 -20.41
CA ALA A 339 -7.95 7.67 -21.40
C ALA A 339 -7.64 6.29 -21.98
N SER A 340 -7.10 6.30 -23.17
CA SER A 340 -6.48 5.16 -23.82
C SER A 340 -5.03 5.49 -24.20
N GLY A 341 -4.23 4.47 -24.50
CA GLY A 341 -2.84 4.69 -24.90
C GLY A 341 -2.73 5.61 -26.11
N LEU A 342 -1.77 6.54 -26.08
CA LEU A 342 -1.55 7.51 -27.14
C LEU A 342 -0.09 7.48 -27.58
N LEU A 343 0.12 7.38 -28.89
CA LEU A 343 1.43 7.42 -29.54
C LEU A 343 1.54 8.67 -30.42
N HIS A 344 2.58 9.45 -30.22
CA HIS A 344 2.86 10.68 -30.98
C HIS A 344 4.31 10.73 -31.45
N GLY A 345 4.55 11.38 -32.61
CA GLY A 345 5.89 11.60 -33.12
C GLY A 345 6.55 10.40 -33.80
N LEU A 346 5.78 9.37 -34.21
CA LEU A 346 6.27 8.23 -34.97
C LEU A 346 6.87 8.66 -36.31
N ARG A 347 8.04 8.13 -36.66
CA ARG A 347 8.74 8.39 -37.90
C ARG A 347 9.13 7.08 -38.59
N HIS A 348 9.56 7.14 -39.86
CA HIS A 348 9.97 5.97 -40.64
C HIS A 348 11.16 5.19 -40.04
N ASP A 349 12.03 5.89 -39.34
CA ASP A 349 13.25 5.36 -38.71
C ASP A 349 13.07 5.03 -37.22
N THR A 350 11.85 5.18 -36.68
CA THR A 350 11.59 4.84 -35.28
C THR A 350 11.69 3.32 -35.07
N THR A 351 12.55 2.92 -34.14
CA THR A 351 12.77 1.50 -33.81
C THR A 351 11.79 1.00 -32.74
N ALA A 352 11.67 -0.34 -32.62
CA ALA A 352 10.88 -0.95 -31.55
C ALA A 352 11.44 -0.63 -30.15
N GLY A 353 12.78 -0.55 -30.00
CA GLY A 353 13.44 -0.18 -28.76
C GLY A 353 13.12 1.25 -28.33
N GLN A 354 13.03 2.17 -29.29
CA GLN A 354 12.64 3.57 -29.03
C GLN A 354 11.17 3.70 -28.62
N LEU A 355 10.27 2.90 -29.20
CA LEU A 355 8.87 2.85 -28.80
C LEU A 355 8.72 2.29 -27.38
N LEU A 356 9.48 1.26 -27.05
CA LEU A 356 9.48 0.69 -25.71
C LEU A 356 10.05 1.69 -24.69
N GLN A 357 11.16 2.40 -25.01
CA GLN A 357 11.66 3.46 -24.13
C GLN A 357 10.63 4.56 -23.91
N ALA A 358 9.88 4.95 -24.93
CA ALA A 358 8.83 5.95 -24.80
C ALA A 358 7.69 5.48 -23.86
N ALA A 359 7.37 4.17 -23.81
CA ALA A 359 6.44 3.62 -22.86
C ALA A 359 6.95 3.71 -21.41
N TYR A 360 8.22 3.41 -21.19
CA TYR A 360 8.86 3.62 -19.88
C TYR A 360 8.84 5.10 -19.49
N ASP A 361 9.16 5.99 -20.42
CA ASP A 361 9.19 7.43 -20.19
C ASP A 361 7.80 7.95 -19.77
N GLY A 362 6.73 7.53 -20.46
CA GLY A 362 5.37 7.90 -20.12
C GLY A 362 4.93 7.38 -18.75
N ALA A 363 5.24 6.12 -18.45
CA ALA A 363 4.91 5.53 -17.14
C ALA A 363 5.68 6.22 -15.98
N VAL A 364 6.97 6.46 -16.17
CA VAL A 364 7.81 7.17 -15.19
C VAL A 364 7.38 8.62 -15.03
N HIS A 365 6.98 9.31 -16.11
CA HIS A 365 6.42 10.67 -16.03
C HIS A 365 5.21 10.73 -15.10
N SER A 366 4.29 9.77 -15.19
CA SER A 366 3.14 9.67 -14.29
C SER A 366 3.57 9.43 -12.83
N LEU A 367 4.55 8.54 -12.60
CA LEU A 367 5.10 8.30 -11.25
C LEU A 367 5.79 9.54 -10.67
N LEU A 368 6.49 10.33 -11.50
CA LEU A 368 7.12 11.57 -11.03
C LEU A 368 6.08 12.67 -10.76
N GLY A 369 5.00 12.73 -11.53
CA GLY A 369 3.86 13.58 -11.23
C GLY A 369 3.22 13.23 -9.88
N ALA A 370 3.04 11.93 -9.61
CA ALA A 370 2.60 11.44 -8.30
C ALA A 370 3.60 11.77 -7.18
N LEU A 371 4.91 11.69 -7.45
CA LEU A 371 5.96 12.03 -6.49
C LEU A 371 5.91 13.51 -6.08
N ASP A 372 5.68 14.41 -7.04
CA ASP A 372 5.58 15.84 -6.75
C ASP A 372 4.34 16.18 -5.88
N LEU A 373 3.28 15.37 -5.94
CA LEU A 373 2.08 15.53 -5.13
C LEU A 373 2.23 15.00 -3.69
N VAL A 374 3.06 13.96 -3.48
CA VAL A 374 3.23 13.33 -2.15
C VAL A 374 4.38 13.92 -1.35
N LEU A 375 5.29 14.66 -1.97
CA LEU A 375 6.39 15.31 -1.29
C LEU A 375 5.97 16.68 -0.76
N ASP A 376 6.33 16.96 0.50
CA ASP A 376 6.23 18.30 1.05
C ASP A 376 7.08 19.30 0.26
N GLU A 377 6.69 20.58 0.25
CA GLU A 377 7.42 21.62 -0.47
C GLU A 377 8.87 21.78 0.00
N ASP A 378 9.11 21.54 1.30
CA ASP A 378 10.41 21.61 1.96
C ASP A 378 11.14 20.25 2.04
N ALA A 379 10.62 19.20 1.37
CA ALA A 379 11.26 17.89 1.33
C ALA A 379 12.66 17.95 0.69
N ASP A 380 13.61 17.21 1.27
CA ASP A 380 14.95 17.07 0.69
C ASP A 380 14.88 16.28 -0.62
N ARG A 381 14.89 16.99 -1.73
CA ARG A 381 14.87 16.40 -3.07
C ARG A 381 16.23 15.82 -3.50
N SER A 382 17.28 15.98 -2.69
CA SER A 382 18.59 15.36 -2.94
C SER A 382 18.67 13.90 -2.47
N ALA A 383 17.79 13.49 -1.58
CA ALA A 383 17.73 12.10 -1.10
C ALA A 383 17.44 11.12 -2.26
N PRO A 384 18.04 9.91 -2.27
CA PRO A 384 17.75 8.91 -3.28
C PRO A 384 16.27 8.55 -3.33
N LEU A 385 15.77 8.23 -4.53
CA LEU A 385 14.47 7.58 -4.69
C LEU A 385 14.63 6.09 -4.44
N LEU A 386 13.82 5.55 -3.52
CA LEU A 386 13.79 4.12 -3.26
C LEU A 386 12.86 3.44 -4.25
N LEU A 387 13.37 2.48 -5.01
CA LEU A 387 12.56 1.65 -5.90
C LEU A 387 12.32 0.29 -5.26
N ILE A 388 11.06 -0.10 -5.14
CA ILE A 388 10.64 -1.41 -4.64
C ILE A 388 9.65 -2.07 -5.61
N GLY A 389 9.23 -3.28 -5.32
CA GLY A 389 8.29 -4.03 -6.16
C GLY A 389 8.99 -4.81 -7.28
N GLY A 390 8.20 -5.55 -8.07
CA GLY A 390 8.71 -6.47 -9.08
C GLY A 390 9.51 -5.80 -10.21
N GLY A 391 9.16 -4.57 -10.57
CA GLY A 391 9.86 -3.79 -11.59
C GLY A 391 11.19 -3.17 -11.15
N ALA A 392 11.40 -3.01 -9.83
CA ALA A 392 12.53 -2.26 -9.28
C ALA A 392 13.92 -2.80 -9.68
N ARG A 393 14.00 -4.10 -9.99
CA ARG A 393 15.27 -4.75 -10.42
C ARG A 393 15.54 -4.62 -11.91
N GLY A 394 14.56 -4.16 -12.71
CA GLY A 394 14.73 -3.92 -14.15
C GLY A 394 15.65 -2.73 -14.41
N ARG A 395 16.67 -2.93 -15.25
CA ARG A 395 17.64 -1.88 -15.58
C ARG A 395 16.99 -0.72 -16.32
N ALA A 396 16.05 -1.02 -17.23
CA ALA A 396 15.31 -0.01 -17.97
C ALA A 396 14.51 0.90 -17.02
N TRP A 397 13.84 0.33 -16.00
CA TRP A 397 13.15 1.11 -14.97
C TRP A 397 14.11 2.01 -14.20
N GLN A 398 15.19 1.44 -13.65
CA GLN A 398 16.16 2.18 -12.85
C GLN A 398 16.77 3.35 -13.63
N GLN A 399 17.20 3.09 -14.87
CA GLN A 399 17.81 4.10 -15.72
C GLN A 399 16.82 5.18 -16.14
N THR A 400 15.56 4.81 -16.44
CA THR A 400 14.52 5.77 -16.82
C THR A 400 14.13 6.65 -15.65
N VAL A 401 13.91 6.08 -14.45
CA VAL A 401 13.63 6.86 -13.24
C VAL A 401 14.78 7.82 -12.94
N ARG A 402 16.03 7.33 -12.96
CA ARG A 402 17.22 8.17 -12.74
C ARG A 402 17.31 9.31 -13.74
N ARG A 403 17.15 9.02 -15.04
CA ARG A 403 17.25 10.00 -16.12
C ARG A 403 16.15 11.06 -16.04
N LEU A 404 14.90 10.67 -15.84
CA LEU A 404 13.79 11.63 -15.82
C LEU A 404 13.70 12.40 -14.48
N SER A 405 14.06 11.79 -13.36
CA SER A 405 14.05 12.48 -12.06
C SER A 405 15.29 13.34 -11.82
N GLY A 406 16.42 13.00 -12.44
CA GLY A 406 17.73 13.59 -12.12
C GLY A 406 18.26 13.21 -10.74
N ARG A 407 17.59 12.31 -10.00
CA ARG A 407 17.93 11.90 -8.64
C ARG A 407 18.70 10.59 -8.61
N ALA A 408 19.44 10.36 -7.55
CA ALA A 408 19.98 9.04 -7.26
C ALA A 408 18.81 8.05 -7.06
N VAL A 409 19.03 6.81 -7.48
CA VAL A 409 18.04 5.72 -7.36
C VAL A 409 18.66 4.60 -6.56
N GLN A 410 17.98 4.17 -5.51
CA GLN A 410 18.41 3.06 -4.65
C GLN A 410 17.40 1.92 -4.70
N VAL A 411 17.90 0.69 -4.86
CA VAL A 411 17.07 -0.52 -4.88
C VAL A 411 17.40 -1.37 -3.65
N PRO A 412 16.54 -1.43 -2.63
CA PRO A 412 16.76 -2.25 -1.46
C PRO A 412 16.98 -3.73 -1.82
N GLU A 413 17.98 -4.35 -1.22
CA GLU A 413 18.24 -5.79 -1.35
C GLU A 413 17.31 -6.63 -0.48
N ALA A 414 16.82 -6.05 0.63
CA ALA A 414 15.91 -6.71 1.53
C ALA A 414 14.62 -7.13 0.79
N LYS A 415 14.20 -8.34 1.07
CA LYS A 415 12.92 -8.89 0.61
C LYS A 415 11.89 -8.77 1.72
N GLU A 416 10.61 -8.89 1.36
CA GLU A 416 9.52 -8.95 2.33
C GLU A 416 9.49 -7.73 3.27
N LEU A 417 9.62 -6.53 2.70
CA LEU A 417 9.70 -5.26 3.44
C LEU A 417 8.50 -5.03 4.37
N VAL A 418 7.31 -5.51 3.98
CA VAL A 418 6.10 -5.42 4.80
C VAL A 418 6.27 -6.24 6.10
N ALA A 419 6.66 -7.50 5.98
CA ALA A 419 6.89 -8.35 7.14
C ALA A 419 8.08 -7.87 7.99
N LEU A 420 9.14 -7.32 7.38
CA LEU A 420 10.25 -6.67 8.09
C LEU A 420 9.80 -5.43 8.86
N GLY A 421 8.88 -4.63 8.29
CA GLY A 421 8.28 -3.48 8.97
C GLY A 421 7.43 -3.89 10.17
N ALA A 422 6.62 -4.95 10.01
CA ALA A 422 5.91 -5.56 11.13
C ALA A 422 6.89 -6.09 12.20
N ALA A 423 7.98 -6.75 11.80
CA ALA A 423 9.01 -7.20 12.74
C ALA A 423 9.68 -6.02 13.46
N ALA A 424 9.95 -4.91 12.77
CA ALA A 424 10.48 -3.70 13.40
C ALA A 424 9.50 -3.09 14.39
N GLN A 425 8.19 -3.13 14.11
CA GLN A 425 7.15 -2.71 15.06
C GLN A 425 7.10 -3.63 16.29
N ALA A 426 7.20 -4.95 16.09
CA ALA A 426 7.29 -5.91 17.19
C ALA A 426 8.55 -5.70 18.04
N ALA A 427 9.69 -5.41 17.40
CA ALA A 427 10.92 -5.07 18.11
C ALA A 427 10.77 -3.75 18.90
N GLY A 428 10.10 -2.76 18.32
CA GLY A 428 9.82 -1.48 18.97
C GLY A 428 9.03 -1.63 20.27
N VAL A 429 7.93 -2.42 20.27
CA VAL A 429 7.15 -2.64 21.50
C VAL A 429 7.91 -3.46 22.53
N LEU A 430 8.85 -4.32 22.11
CA LEU A 430 9.68 -5.12 23.01
C LEU A 430 10.78 -4.29 23.69
N THR A 431 11.42 -3.37 22.94
CA THR A 431 12.62 -2.64 23.38
C THR A 431 12.31 -1.22 23.83
N GLY A 432 11.15 -0.65 23.44
CA GLY A 432 10.81 0.77 23.63
C GLY A 432 11.47 1.69 22.60
N GLU A 433 12.15 1.14 21.57
CA GLU A 433 12.76 1.94 20.50
C GLU A 433 11.72 2.36 19.43
N ASP A 434 12.01 3.46 18.73
CA ASP A 434 11.26 3.82 17.51
C ASP A 434 11.43 2.70 16.44
N PRO A 435 10.33 2.11 15.95
CA PRO A 435 10.41 1.01 14.98
C PRO A 435 11.19 1.35 13.72
N ALA A 436 11.11 2.60 13.24
CA ALA A 436 11.89 3.00 12.07
C ALA A 436 13.39 3.15 12.40
N ALA A 437 13.76 3.46 13.65
CA ALA A 437 15.15 3.43 14.08
C ALA A 437 15.67 1.98 14.13
N VAL A 438 14.84 1.04 14.56
CA VAL A 438 15.17 -0.41 14.49
C VAL A 438 15.44 -0.83 13.04
N ALA A 439 14.54 -0.53 12.10
CA ALA A 439 14.73 -0.89 10.68
C ALA A 439 15.99 -0.24 10.08
N ARG A 440 16.29 1.02 10.45
CA ARG A 440 17.54 1.68 10.02
C ARG A 440 18.78 0.99 10.60
N ARG A 441 18.74 0.55 11.85
CA ARG A 441 19.83 -0.22 12.48
C ARG A 441 20.04 -1.56 11.76
N TRP A 442 18.96 -2.22 11.35
CA TRP A 442 19.01 -3.42 10.51
C TRP A 442 19.46 -3.15 9.07
N ASN A 443 19.53 -1.86 8.68
CA ASN A 443 19.98 -1.44 7.35
C ASN A 443 19.15 -2.08 6.19
N THR A 444 17.85 -2.24 6.39
CA THR A 444 16.93 -2.91 5.47
C THR A 444 16.78 -2.18 4.13
N ALA A 445 17.00 -0.87 4.10
CA ALA A 445 17.02 -0.09 2.86
C ALA A 445 18.34 -0.24 2.06
N ARG A 446 19.36 -0.95 2.60
CA ARG A 446 20.62 -1.15 1.89
C ARG A 446 20.40 -1.80 0.54
N GLY A 447 21.13 -1.31 -0.47
CA GLY A 447 21.12 -1.87 -1.80
C GLY A 447 21.96 -1.03 -2.77
N PRO A 448 22.10 -1.49 -4.02
CA PRO A 448 22.81 -0.74 -5.03
C PRO A 448 22.17 0.63 -5.28
N VAL A 449 23.05 1.63 -5.48
CA VAL A 449 22.68 3.00 -5.77
C VAL A 449 23.17 3.37 -7.16
N LEU A 450 22.27 3.86 -8.00
CA LEU A 450 22.64 4.59 -9.20
C LEU A 450 22.76 6.06 -8.81
N GLU A 451 23.96 6.59 -8.94
CA GLU A 451 24.27 7.97 -8.58
C GLU A 451 23.45 8.99 -9.40
N VAL A 452 23.35 10.19 -8.88
CA VAL A 452 22.68 11.34 -9.53
C VAL A 452 23.07 11.44 -11.02
N GLY A 453 22.10 11.74 -11.87
CA GLY A 453 22.28 11.96 -13.28
C GLY A 453 21.77 13.33 -13.71
N GLU A 454 22.10 13.72 -14.92
CA GLU A 454 21.47 14.88 -15.56
C GLU A 454 19.98 14.57 -15.79
N ARG A 455 19.12 15.50 -15.39
CA ARG A 455 17.67 15.40 -15.59
C ARG A 455 17.32 15.69 -17.05
N ASP A 456 16.60 14.79 -17.68
CA ASP A 456 16.16 14.95 -19.09
C ASP A 456 14.92 15.84 -19.18
N GLU A 457 15.15 17.15 -19.02
CA GLU A 457 14.09 18.15 -19.10
C GLU A 457 13.42 18.18 -20.49
N ALA A 458 14.16 17.84 -21.55
CA ALA A 458 13.61 17.82 -22.90
C ALA A 458 12.58 16.69 -23.08
N ALA A 459 12.83 15.50 -22.52
CA ALA A 459 11.87 14.41 -22.53
C ALA A 459 10.63 14.75 -21.69
N LEU A 460 10.82 15.32 -20.50
CA LEU A 460 9.72 15.72 -19.63
C LEU A 460 8.84 16.79 -20.28
N ALA A 461 9.43 17.83 -20.84
CA ALA A 461 8.70 18.90 -21.56
C ALA A 461 7.94 18.35 -22.77
N ARG A 462 8.52 17.43 -23.52
CA ARG A 462 7.89 16.78 -24.67
C ARG A 462 6.66 15.97 -24.25
N ILE A 463 6.78 15.16 -23.18
CA ILE A 463 5.68 14.34 -22.67
C ILE A 463 4.56 15.26 -22.16
N ALA A 464 4.88 16.26 -21.35
CA ALA A 464 3.92 17.24 -20.84
C ALA A 464 3.20 17.98 -21.97
N GLY A 465 3.95 18.37 -23.02
CA GLY A 465 3.37 18.99 -24.22
C GLY A 465 2.36 18.09 -24.92
N VAL A 466 2.70 16.81 -25.12
CA VAL A 466 1.76 15.83 -25.74
C VAL A 466 0.53 15.60 -24.87
N ILE A 467 0.66 15.54 -23.55
CA ILE A 467 -0.48 15.43 -22.64
C ILE A 467 -1.40 16.66 -22.79
N SER A 468 -0.84 17.86 -22.80
CA SER A 468 -1.59 19.11 -22.97
C SER A 468 -2.30 19.20 -24.31
N ASP A 469 -1.61 18.92 -25.40
CA ASP A 469 -2.13 19.00 -26.76
C ASP A 469 -3.20 17.92 -27.03
N ALA A 470 -3.06 16.76 -26.41
CA ALA A 470 -3.98 15.64 -26.55
C ALA A 470 -5.10 15.61 -25.49
N ALA A 471 -5.17 16.58 -24.59
CA ALA A 471 -6.18 16.61 -23.53
C ALA A 471 -7.61 16.34 -24.04
N PRO A 472 -8.09 16.91 -25.16
CA PRO A 472 -9.43 16.61 -25.67
C PRO A 472 -9.64 15.15 -26.11
N LEU A 473 -8.57 14.40 -26.38
CA LEU A 473 -8.62 12.97 -26.72
C LEU A 473 -8.55 12.10 -25.47
N LEU A 474 -7.77 12.53 -24.48
CA LEU A 474 -7.54 11.79 -23.24
C LEU A 474 -8.72 11.92 -22.26
N GLU A 475 -9.45 13.02 -22.31
CA GLU A 475 -10.59 13.31 -21.44
C GLU A 475 -11.94 12.79 -21.99
N ARG A 476 -11.99 12.36 -23.25
CA ARG A 476 -13.23 11.81 -23.83
C ARG A 476 -13.65 10.55 -23.10
N GLU A 477 -14.91 10.53 -22.67
CA GLU A 477 -15.55 9.26 -22.32
C GLU A 477 -15.47 8.32 -23.53
N ALA A 478 -14.94 7.11 -23.31
CA ALA A 478 -14.98 6.10 -24.35
C ALA A 478 -16.46 5.85 -24.68
N ASP A 479 -16.86 6.08 -25.94
CA ASP A 479 -18.17 5.65 -26.42
C ASP A 479 -18.37 4.20 -25.97
N GLN A 480 -19.47 3.95 -25.27
CA GLN A 480 -19.81 2.63 -24.72
C GLN A 480 -19.67 1.58 -25.82
N ARG A 481 -18.66 0.73 -25.70
CA ARG A 481 -18.51 -0.49 -26.51
C ARG A 481 -19.25 -1.64 -25.86
#